data_90186d85f810eb4768a593fc1524bbe2
#
_entry.id   90186d85f810eb4768a593fc1524bbe2
#
_cell.length_a   1.000
_cell.length_b   1.000
_cell.length_c   1.000
_cell.angle_alpha   90.00
_cell.angle_beta   90.00
_cell.angle_gamma   90.00
#
_symmetry.space_group_name_H-M   'P 1'
#
loop_
_entity.id
_entity.type
_entity.pdbx_description
1 polymer ?
#
loop_
_entity_poly.entity_id
_entity_poly.type
_entity_poly.pdbx_seq_one_letter_code
_entity_poly.pdbx_strand_id
1 'polypeptide(L)'
;MQSDASFRDLKVWQRSMTLVEEIYKLTARFPRDEMFGLTAQIRRACVSIPSNIGEGKRRKRQRAFLYHLDVALGSQGEVEVQLEIALRLAFVSKADYVRCQRIVEETGRMLNGLITSMQPSEDEKS
;
A
#
# COMPACT_ATOMS: atom_id res chain seq x y z
N MET A 1 -16.43 19.05 21.13
CA MET A 1 -16.75 18.25 20.02
C MET A 1 -15.55 17.46 19.55
N GLN A 2 -15.74 16.26 19.37
CA GLN A 2 -14.71 15.38 18.95
C GLN A 2 -14.67 15.30 17.44
N SER A 3 -13.62 15.65 16.86
CA SER A 3 -13.52 15.43 15.44
C SER A 3 -12.83 14.11 15.23
N ASP A 4 -13.40 13.32 14.39
CA ASP A 4 -12.71 12.14 13.94
C ASP A 4 -11.58 12.58 13.05
N ALA A 5 -10.39 12.12 13.34
CA ALA A 5 -9.26 12.40 12.46
C ALA A 5 -9.57 11.85 11.08
N SER A 6 -9.35 12.65 10.07
CA SER A 6 -9.52 12.22 8.69
C SER A 6 -8.49 11.14 8.37
N PHE A 7 -8.83 10.24 7.41
CA PHE A 7 -7.83 9.30 6.91
C PHE A 7 -6.61 10.03 6.36
N ARG A 8 -6.80 11.28 5.93
CA ARG A 8 -5.70 12.08 5.39
C ARG A 8 -4.62 12.38 6.44
N ASP A 9 -4.97 12.29 7.71
CA ASP A 9 -4.01 12.53 8.80
C ASP A 9 -3.18 11.30 9.14
N LEU A 10 -3.55 10.13 8.60
CA LEU A 10 -2.79 8.92 8.86
C LEU A 10 -1.51 8.92 8.05
N LYS A 11 -0.39 8.75 8.74
CA LYS A 11 0.90 8.75 8.07
C LYS A 11 1.01 7.62 7.04
N VAL A 12 0.43 6.45 7.34
CA VAL A 12 0.47 5.34 6.40
C VAL A 12 -0.32 5.65 5.13
N TRP A 13 -1.42 6.40 5.26
CA TRP A 13 -2.16 6.82 4.09
C TRP A 13 -1.33 7.77 3.24
N GLN A 14 -0.70 8.75 3.89
CA GLN A 14 0.16 9.71 3.19
C GLN A 14 1.31 9.02 2.48
N ARG A 15 1.92 8.03 3.15
CA ARG A 15 3.03 7.30 2.54
C ARG A 15 2.56 6.45 1.37
N SER A 16 1.39 5.85 1.48
CA SER A 16 0.83 5.05 0.38
C SER A 16 0.48 5.94 -0.82
N MET A 17 0.08 7.18 -0.59
CA MET A 17 -0.17 8.11 -1.69
C MET A 17 1.12 8.48 -2.40
N THR A 18 2.21 8.67 -1.66
CA THR A 18 3.52 8.87 -2.26
C THR A 18 3.90 7.67 -3.11
N LEU A 19 3.62 6.46 -2.62
CA LEU A 19 3.89 5.25 -3.38
C LEU A 19 3.12 5.24 -4.70
N VAL A 20 1.84 5.61 -4.67
CA VAL A 20 1.03 5.69 -5.89
C VAL A 20 1.68 6.63 -6.91
N GLU A 21 2.09 7.80 -6.45
CA GLU A 21 2.72 8.78 -7.35
C GLU A 21 4.01 8.23 -7.96
N GLU A 22 4.84 7.58 -7.14
CA GLU A 22 6.10 7.03 -7.63
C GLU A 22 5.88 5.86 -8.59
N ILE A 23 4.91 5.00 -8.29
CA ILE A 23 4.60 3.87 -9.16
C ILE A 23 4.06 4.34 -10.51
N TYR A 24 3.22 5.39 -10.52
CA TYR A 24 2.72 5.92 -11.79
C TYR A 24 3.84 6.52 -12.63
N LYS A 25 4.79 7.24 -12.00
CA LYS A 25 5.96 7.76 -12.72
C LYS A 25 6.81 6.63 -13.29
N LEU A 26 7.02 5.61 -12.46
CA LEU A 26 7.85 4.46 -12.86
C LEU A 26 7.23 3.71 -14.03
N THR A 27 5.94 3.38 -13.90
CA THR A 27 5.26 2.55 -14.89
C THR A 27 4.97 3.30 -16.19
N ALA A 28 5.03 4.63 -16.18
CA ALA A 28 4.91 5.39 -17.43
C ALA A 28 6.02 5.04 -18.40
N ARG A 29 7.14 4.49 -17.91
CA ARG A 29 8.28 4.08 -18.73
C ARG A 29 8.31 2.59 -19.02
N PHE A 30 7.31 1.85 -18.57
CA PHE A 30 7.20 0.42 -18.89
C PHE A 30 6.92 0.25 -20.38
N PRO A 31 7.25 -0.91 -20.97
CA PRO A 31 6.92 -1.17 -22.38
C PRO A 31 5.43 -1.00 -22.63
N ARG A 32 5.10 -0.44 -23.80
CA ARG A 32 3.70 -0.23 -24.17
C ARG A 32 2.89 -1.52 -24.17
N ASP A 33 3.54 -2.62 -24.49
CA ASP A 33 2.89 -3.93 -24.53
C ASP A 33 2.35 -4.33 -23.16
N GLU A 34 2.87 -3.71 -22.08
CA GLU A 34 2.45 -4.04 -20.73
C GLU A 34 1.31 -3.15 -20.21
N MET A 35 0.77 -2.26 -21.06
CA MET A 35 -0.27 -1.36 -20.63
C MET A 35 -1.46 -2.07 -20.00
N PHE A 36 -1.87 -3.20 -20.57
CA PHE A 36 -2.97 -3.99 -20.02
C PHE A 36 -2.48 -5.22 -19.26
N GLY A 37 -1.17 -5.34 -19.06
CA GLY A 37 -0.55 -6.41 -18.31
C GLY A 37 0.00 -5.91 -16.99
N LEU A 38 1.32 -5.98 -16.83
CA LEU A 38 1.97 -5.63 -15.57
C LEU A 38 1.71 -4.19 -15.15
N THR A 39 1.71 -3.25 -16.11
CA THR A 39 1.41 -1.85 -15.80
C THR A 39 0.07 -1.73 -15.11
N ALA A 40 -0.98 -2.33 -15.69
CA ALA A 40 -2.32 -2.25 -15.11
C ALA A 40 -2.38 -2.93 -13.75
N GLN A 41 -1.73 -4.07 -13.61
CA GLN A 41 -1.78 -4.83 -12.36
C GLN A 41 -1.11 -4.08 -11.20
N ILE A 42 0.08 -3.54 -11.42
CA ILE A 42 0.82 -2.87 -10.36
C ILE A 42 0.13 -1.56 -9.98
N ARG A 43 -0.44 -0.85 -10.94
CA ARG A 43 -1.18 0.38 -10.65
C ARG A 43 -2.43 0.08 -9.84
N ARG A 44 -3.17 -0.96 -10.21
CA ARG A 44 -4.39 -1.34 -9.49
C ARG A 44 -4.06 -1.75 -8.05
N ALA A 45 -3.05 -2.59 -7.88
CA ALA A 45 -2.64 -3.01 -6.54
C ALA A 45 -2.21 -1.82 -5.70
N CYS A 46 -1.45 -0.92 -6.30
CA CYS A 46 -0.94 0.25 -5.59
C CYS A 46 -2.06 1.18 -5.14
N VAL A 47 -3.01 1.49 -6.02
CA VAL A 47 -4.14 2.36 -5.71
C VAL A 47 -5.03 1.73 -4.63
N SER A 48 -5.11 0.40 -4.60
CA SER A 48 -5.88 -0.31 -3.59
C SER A 48 -5.41 -0.02 -2.17
N ILE A 49 -4.12 0.31 -1.98
CA ILE A 49 -3.59 0.55 -0.64
C ILE A 49 -4.25 1.77 0.01
N PRO A 50 -4.10 2.98 -0.52
CA PRO A 50 -4.73 4.14 0.12
C PRO A 50 -6.25 4.08 0.05
N SER A 51 -6.82 3.45 -0.98
CA SER A 51 -8.27 3.32 -1.08
C SER A 51 -8.83 2.53 0.10
N ASN A 52 -8.18 1.43 0.46
CA ASN A 52 -8.64 0.62 1.58
C ASN A 52 -8.37 1.27 2.93
N ILE A 53 -7.23 1.94 3.08
CA ILE A 53 -6.97 2.67 4.32
C ILE A 53 -8.06 3.73 4.54
N GLY A 54 -8.37 4.48 3.50
CA GLY A 54 -9.40 5.52 3.58
C GLY A 54 -10.78 4.97 3.85
N GLU A 55 -11.17 3.91 3.13
CA GLU A 55 -12.48 3.29 3.31
C GLU A 55 -12.62 2.74 4.73
N GLY A 56 -11.60 2.04 5.22
CA GLY A 56 -11.65 1.46 6.55
C GLY A 56 -11.76 2.51 7.64
N LYS A 57 -10.98 3.61 7.51
CA LYS A 57 -11.02 4.68 8.50
C LYS A 57 -12.39 5.34 8.54
N ARG A 58 -13.03 5.49 7.40
CA ARG A 58 -14.34 6.14 7.31
C ARG A 58 -15.46 5.30 7.91
N ARG A 59 -15.28 3.99 8.02
CA ARG A 59 -16.31 3.09 8.57
C ARG A 59 -16.51 3.30 10.06
N LYS A 60 -15.52 3.84 10.77
CA LYS A 60 -15.61 4.17 12.20
C LYS A 60 -15.85 2.98 13.11
N ARG A 61 -15.62 1.76 12.60
CA ARG A 61 -15.69 0.53 13.39
C ARG A 61 -14.32 -0.12 13.33
N GLN A 62 -13.81 -0.51 14.48
CA GLN A 62 -12.48 -1.10 14.53
C GLN A 62 -12.37 -2.38 13.69
N ARG A 63 -13.38 -3.22 13.75
CA ARG A 63 -13.37 -4.46 12.97
C ARG A 63 -13.31 -4.18 11.48
N ALA A 64 -14.12 -3.22 11.00
CA ALA A 64 -14.11 -2.85 9.59
C ALA A 64 -12.78 -2.24 9.19
N PHE A 65 -12.20 -1.41 10.06
CA PHE A 65 -10.91 -0.79 9.78
C PHE A 65 -9.83 -1.88 9.66
N LEU A 66 -9.81 -2.82 10.60
CA LEU A 66 -8.85 -3.93 10.55
C LEU A 66 -8.98 -4.74 9.27
N TYR A 67 -10.23 -5.02 8.85
CA TYR A 67 -10.45 -5.74 7.60
C TYR A 67 -9.82 -5.00 6.42
N HIS A 68 -10.09 -3.70 6.32
CA HIS A 68 -9.58 -2.90 5.20
C HIS A 68 -8.06 -2.73 5.25
N LEU A 69 -7.50 -2.64 6.45
CA LEU A 69 -6.04 -2.59 6.59
C LEU A 69 -5.41 -3.90 6.14
N ASP A 70 -6.07 -5.02 6.41
CA ASP A 70 -5.62 -6.33 5.96
C ASP A 70 -5.62 -6.43 4.44
N VAL A 71 -6.68 -5.91 3.80
CA VAL A 71 -6.74 -5.87 2.35
C VAL A 71 -5.62 -5.00 1.79
N ALA A 72 -5.40 -3.84 2.43
CA ALA A 72 -4.32 -2.94 2.02
C ALA A 72 -2.95 -3.62 2.13
N LEU A 73 -2.74 -4.39 3.20
CA LEU A 73 -1.49 -5.11 3.39
C LEU A 73 -1.28 -6.17 2.30
N GLY A 74 -2.36 -6.86 1.91
CA GLY A 74 -2.28 -7.81 0.79
C GLY A 74 -1.91 -7.12 -0.51
N SER A 75 -2.49 -5.95 -0.76
CA SER A 75 -2.18 -5.18 -1.96
C SER A 75 -0.73 -4.69 -1.95
N GLN A 76 -0.23 -4.30 -0.78
CA GLN A 76 1.17 -3.90 -0.62
C GLN A 76 2.09 -5.06 -0.99
N GLY A 77 1.76 -6.28 -0.55
CA GLY A 77 2.54 -7.46 -0.91
C GLY A 77 2.52 -7.72 -2.40
N GLU A 78 1.38 -7.49 -3.07
CA GLU A 78 1.30 -7.62 -4.51
C GLU A 78 2.24 -6.64 -5.22
N VAL A 79 2.27 -5.38 -4.77
CA VAL A 79 3.17 -4.38 -5.36
C VAL A 79 4.62 -4.81 -5.19
N GLU A 80 4.95 -5.34 -4.02
CA GLU A 80 6.30 -5.80 -3.73
C GLU A 80 6.75 -6.86 -4.73
N VAL A 81 5.90 -7.86 -4.97
CA VAL A 81 6.21 -8.93 -5.92
C VAL A 81 6.27 -8.39 -7.35
N GLN A 82 5.33 -7.53 -7.71
CA GLN A 82 5.26 -6.99 -9.08
C GLN A 82 6.47 -6.11 -9.40
N LEU A 83 6.99 -5.37 -8.42
CA LEU A 83 8.24 -4.62 -8.62
C LEU A 83 9.41 -5.55 -8.85
N GLU A 84 9.45 -6.66 -8.14
CA GLU A 84 10.50 -7.66 -8.35
C GLU A 84 10.42 -8.23 -9.76
N ILE A 85 9.21 -8.51 -10.23
CA ILE A 85 9.00 -9.00 -11.59
C ILE A 85 9.52 -7.97 -12.60
N ALA A 86 9.16 -6.69 -12.38
CA ALA A 86 9.58 -5.62 -13.28
C ALA A 86 11.12 -5.51 -13.35
N LEU A 87 11.79 -5.68 -12.21
CA LEU A 87 13.23 -5.66 -12.17
C LEU A 87 13.82 -6.81 -12.99
N ARG A 88 13.31 -8.01 -12.79
CA ARG A 88 13.81 -9.19 -13.47
C ARG A 88 13.57 -9.14 -14.99
N LEU A 89 12.49 -8.47 -15.40
CA LEU A 89 12.21 -8.28 -16.82
C LEU A 89 12.91 -7.06 -17.39
N ALA A 90 13.71 -6.38 -16.59
CA ALA A 90 14.45 -5.18 -16.97
C ALA A 90 13.57 -4.02 -17.41
N PHE A 91 12.35 -3.96 -16.86
CA PHE A 91 11.46 -2.82 -17.11
C PHE A 91 11.83 -1.61 -16.27
N VAL A 92 12.58 -1.81 -15.20
CA VAL A 92 13.03 -0.74 -14.31
C VAL A 92 14.53 -0.87 -14.07
N SER A 93 15.20 0.25 -13.81
CA SER A 93 16.60 0.23 -13.43
C SER A 93 16.72 -0.22 -11.98
N LYS A 94 17.91 -0.70 -11.61
CA LYS A 94 18.15 -1.10 -10.23
C LYS A 94 17.94 0.08 -9.28
N ALA A 95 18.38 1.27 -9.66
CA ALA A 95 18.23 2.46 -8.81
C ALA A 95 16.76 2.79 -8.58
N ASP A 96 15.96 2.76 -9.64
CA ASP A 96 14.52 3.04 -9.52
C ASP A 96 13.83 1.95 -8.70
N TYR A 97 14.21 0.70 -8.91
CA TYR A 97 13.67 -0.40 -8.13
C TYR A 97 13.95 -0.20 -6.62
N VAL A 98 15.19 0.10 -6.28
CA VAL A 98 15.57 0.27 -4.86
C VAL A 98 14.77 1.42 -4.23
N ARG A 99 14.62 2.53 -4.97
CA ARG A 99 13.88 3.67 -4.46
C ARG A 99 12.41 3.32 -4.18
N CYS A 100 11.76 2.67 -5.12
CA CYS A 100 10.35 2.32 -4.97
C CYS A 100 10.16 1.21 -3.94
N GLN A 101 11.03 0.22 -3.94
CA GLN A 101 10.92 -0.89 -2.99
C GLN A 101 11.05 -0.40 -1.55
N ARG A 102 11.89 0.61 -1.32
CA ARG A 102 12.02 1.19 0.01
C ARG A 102 10.70 1.76 0.51
N ILE A 103 9.95 2.44 -0.38
CA ILE A 103 8.65 3.00 -0.03
C ILE A 103 7.63 1.89 0.21
N VAL A 104 7.64 0.87 -0.63
CA VAL A 104 6.74 -0.29 -0.49
C VAL A 104 6.96 -0.97 0.86
N GLU A 105 8.21 -1.22 1.20
CA GLU A 105 8.55 -1.89 2.46
C GLU A 105 8.16 -1.03 3.66
N GLU A 106 8.41 0.26 3.58
CA GLU A 106 8.02 1.17 4.65
C GLU A 106 6.51 1.17 4.84
N THR A 107 5.76 1.21 3.75
CA THR A 107 4.30 1.16 3.80
C THR A 107 3.83 -0.12 4.48
N GLY A 108 4.47 -1.26 4.14
CA GLY A 108 4.13 -2.53 4.76
C GLY A 108 4.38 -2.54 6.26
N ARG A 109 5.53 -2.00 6.68
CA ARG A 109 5.85 -1.91 8.11
C ARG A 109 4.85 -1.02 8.85
N MET A 110 4.45 0.09 8.24
CA MET A 110 3.48 0.99 8.85
C MET A 110 2.11 0.33 8.96
N LEU A 111 1.69 -0.42 7.93
CA LEU A 111 0.42 -1.15 7.98
C LEU A 111 0.45 -2.20 9.09
N ASN A 112 1.52 -2.98 9.14
CA ASN A 112 1.66 -4.00 10.17
C ASN A 112 1.65 -3.39 11.57
N GLY A 113 2.35 -2.27 11.76
CA GLY A 113 2.39 -1.59 13.03
C GLY A 113 1.02 -1.11 13.48
N LEU A 114 0.26 -0.54 12.53
CA LEU A 114 -1.09 -0.06 12.84
C LEU A 114 -2.02 -1.22 13.18
N ILE A 115 -1.99 -2.27 12.38
CA ILE A 115 -2.82 -3.47 12.63
C ILE A 115 -2.50 -4.04 14.01
N THR A 116 -1.21 -4.19 14.33
CA THR A 116 -0.80 -4.74 15.61
C THR A 116 -1.28 -3.87 16.77
N SER A 117 -1.19 -2.56 16.61
CA SER A 117 -1.59 -1.63 17.68
C SER A 117 -3.09 -1.67 17.96
N MET A 118 -3.88 -2.15 17.00
CA MET A 118 -5.34 -2.18 17.13
C MET A 118 -5.87 -3.51 17.62
N GLN A 119 -5.02 -4.55 17.65
CA GLN A 119 -5.46 -5.88 18.09
C GLN A 119 -5.30 -6.01 19.61
N PRO A 120 -6.21 -6.74 20.29
CA PRO A 120 -6.06 -6.97 21.71
C PRO A 120 -4.79 -7.78 22.00
N SER A 121 -4.18 -7.53 23.17
CA SER A 121 -3.05 -8.31 23.61
C SER A 121 -3.51 -9.73 23.98
N GLU A 122 -2.55 -10.64 24.13
CA GLU A 122 -2.88 -12.00 24.57
C GLU A 122 -3.60 -12.01 25.92
N ASP A 123 -3.16 -11.12 26.83
CA ASP A 123 -3.80 -11.01 28.14
C ASP A 123 -5.25 -10.58 28.03
N GLU A 124 -5.52 -9.66 27.11
CA GLU A 124 -6.88 -9.16 26.92
C GLU A 124 -7.79 -10.21 26.28
N LYS A 125 -7.22 -11.14 25.54
CA LYS A 125 -7.99 -12.22 24.92
C LYS A 125 -8.40 -13.29 25.90
N SER A 126 -7.68 -13.45 27.00
CA SER A 126 -8.04 -14.42 28.03
C SER A 126 -9.07 -13.86 28.98
#